data_0ba8711ef11341f0926dcba2f779fcb2
#
_entry.id   0ba8711ef11341f0926dcba2f779fcb2
#
_cell.length_a   1.000
_cell.length_b   1.000
_cell.length_c   1.000
_cell.angle_alpha   90.00
_cell.angle_beta   90.00
_cell.angle_gamma   90.00
#
_symmetry.space_group_name_H-M   'P 1'
#
loop_
_entity.id
_entity.type
_entity.pdbx_description
1 polymer ?
#
loop_
_entity_poly.entity_id
_entity_poly.type
_entity_poly.pdbx_seq_one_letter_code
_entity_poly.pdbx_strand_id
1 'polypeptide(L)'
;EDYNIRKYLKSTLYSAGIAKIEIERDNAKVKISIHCSRPGVIIGKGGTEIEVLRKKIEAKLGKTVALNIVEVRSPDLNAQLVAENIAAQLEKRISHRRAMKNAMGRAMRAGAKGIKCCCTGRLGGREIAGVEHYHEGTIPLQTIRADIDYGFAEANTTYGRVGCKVWIYKGEVLNSTLRSENPEPAKRERRDRRPNDRRNGDRRGNGERRPYNNDRRSYNGERRPYNNNNTEGGNR
;
A
#
# COMPACT_ATOMS: atom_id res chain seq x y z
N GLU A 1 1.96 19.41 23.05
CA GLU A 1 1.01 19.76 22.02
C GLU A 1 1.13 18.78 20.84
N ASP A 2 2.32 18.58 20.20
CA ASP A 2 2.55 17.73 19.02
C ASP A 2 2.14 16.28 19.24
N TYR A 3 2.43 15.72 20.41
CA TYR A 3 1.99 14.37 20.76
C TYR A 3 0.46 14.25 20.72
N ASN A 4 -0.25 15.21 21.27
CA ASN A 4 -1.71 15.23 21.30
C ASN A 4 -2.30 15.36 19.89
N ILE A 5 -1.67 16.17 19.02
CA ILE A 5 -2.06 16.32 17.63
C ILE A 5 -1.85 15.00 16.87
N ARG A 6 -0.67 14.38 17.00
CA ARG A 6 -0.37 13.08 16.36
C ARG A 6 -1.35 12.00 16.81
N LYS A 7 -1.64 11.92 18.11
CA LYS A 7 -2.59 10.98 18.66
C LYS A 7 -4.00 11.22 18.12
N TYR A 8 -4.44 12.48 18.09
CA TYR A 8 -5.75 12.86 17.55
C TYR A 8 -5.87 12.54 16.06
N LEU A 9 -4.88 12.91 15.24
CA LEU A 9 -4.88 12.61 13.81
C LEU A 9 -4.89 11.11 13.55
N LYS A 10 -4.08 10.34 14.28
CA LYS A 10 -4.01 8.89 14.12
C LYS A 10 -5.33 8.21 14.49
N SER A 11 -6.01 8.66 15.54
CA SER A 11 -7.32 8.12 15.94
C SER A 11 -8.45 8.47 14.96
N THR A 12 -8.44 9.72 14.43
CA THR A 12 -9.50 10.18 13.53
C THR A 12 -9.35 9.62 12.11
N LEU A 13 -8.11 9.49 11.64
CA LEU A 13 -7.78 9.11 10.25
C LEU A 13 -7.24 7.68 10.14
N TYR A 14 -7.58 6.80 11.09
CA TYR A 14 -7.08 5.42 11.09
C TYR A 14 -7.39 4.68 9.77
N SER A 15 -8.57 4.91 9.19
CA SER A 15 -9.00 4.30 7.92
C SER A 15 -8.20 4.75 6.70
N ALA A 16 -7.56 5.92 6.76
CA ALA A 16 -6.73 6.45 5.68
C ALA A 16 -5.35 5.77 5.58
N GLY A 17 -4.92 5.05 6.63
CA GLY A 17 -3.61 4.39 6.71
C GLY A 17 -2.48 5.42 6.75
N ILE A 18 -2.19 5.96 7.92
CA ILE A 18 -1.15 6.97 8.12
C ILE A 18 0.19 6.29 8.35
N ALA A 19 1.15 6.55 7.48
CA ALA A 19 2.52 6.09 7.59
C ALA A 19 3.35 6.95 8.56
N LYS A 20 3.32 8.27 8.36
CA LYS A 20 4.13 9.26 9.11
C LYS A 20 3.38 10.58 9.20
N ILE A 21 3.56 11.29 10.29
CA ILE A 21 3.07 12.66 10.46
C ILE A 21 4.28 13.54 10.80
N GLU A 22 4.53 14.54 9.99
CA GLU A 22 5.58 15.53 10.19
C GLU A 22 4.96 16.84 10.57
N ILE A 23 5.51 17.48 11.57
CA ILE A 23 5.04 18.77 12.09
C ILE A 23 6.21 19.75 12.06
N GLU A 24 6.10 20.74 11.19
CA GLU A 24 7.04 21.86 11.11
C GLU A 24 6.38 23.06 11.79
N ARG A 25 7.06 23.63 12.77
CA ARG A 25 6.56 24.80 13.49
C ARG A 25 7.35 26.03 13.09
N ASP A 26 6.62 27.01 12.58
CA ASP A 26 7.11 28.36 12.41
C ASP A 26 6.45 29.29 13.46
N ASN A 27 6.97 30.48 13.67
CA ASN A 27 6.44 31.41 14.67
C ASN A 27 4.96 31.73 14.49
N ALA A 28 4.52 31.90 13.22
CA ALA A 28 3.16 32.30 12.88
C ALA A 28 2.26 31.13 12.41
N LYS A 29 2.85 30.08 11.87
CA LYS A 29 2.11 28.99 11.21
C LYS A 29 2.66 27.63 11.62
N VAL A 30 1.78 26.63 11.67
CA VAL A 30 2.16 25.22 11.86
C VAL A 30 1.85 24.46 10.57
N LYS A 31 2.86 23.85 9.98
CA LYS A 31 2.70 23.01 8.80
C LYS A 31 2.71 21.53 9.22
N ILE A 32 1.65 20.82 8.88
CA ILE A 32 1.48 19.40 9.18
C ILE A 32 1.44 18.64 7.87
N SER A 33 2.46 17.80 7.62
CA SER A 33 2.51 16.91 6.46
C SER A 33 2.10 15.50 6.88
N ILE A 34 1.04 15.00 6.29
CA ILE A 34 0.46 13.68 6.58
C ILE A 34 0.77 12.74 5.42
N HIS A 35 1.63 11.75 5.66
CA HIS A 35 1.92 10.70 4.70
C HIS A 35 0.90 9.57 4.87
N CYS A 36 0.07 9.32 3.86
CA CYS A 36 -1.02 8.35 3.92
C CYS A 36 -1.08 7.48 2.67
N SER A 37 -1.68 6.29 2.81
CA SER A 37 -1.90 5.38 1.69
C SER A 37 -3.15 5.70 0.89
N ARG A 38 -4.14 6.37 1.51
CA ARG A 38 -5.43 6.70 0.88
C ARG A 38 -5.77 8.17 1.05
N PRO A 39 -5.18 9.06 0.24
CA PRO A 39 -5.39 10.51 0.36
C PRO A 39 -6.85 10.92 0.18
N GLY A 40 -7.61 10.22 -0.67
CA GLY A 40 -9.02 10.51 -0.92
C GLY A 40 -9.91 10.46 0.32
N VAL A 41 -9.57 9.61 1.30
CA VAL A 41 -10.31 9.51 2.58
C VAL A 41 -10.11 10.76 3.44
N ILE A 42 -8.94 11.39 3.36
CA ILE A 42 -8.61 12.60 4.15
C ILE A 42 -9.19 13.86 3.48
N ILE A 43 -9.11 13.91 2.15
CA ILE A 43 -9.59 15.06 1.37
C ILE A 43 -11.12 15.12 1.40
N GLY A 44 -11.77 13.95 1.29
CA GLY A 44 -13.21 13.85 1.21
C GLY A 44 -13.80 14.36 -0.11
N LYS A 45 -15.13 14.38 -0.20
CA LYS A 45 -15.83 14.88 -1.39
C LYS A 45 -15.68 16.39 -1.49
N GLY A 46 -15.04 16.86 -2.57
CA GLY A 46 -14.86 18.29 -2.82
C GLY A 46 -13.96 19.02 -1.80
N GLY A 47 -13.15 18.29 -1.00
CA GLY A 47 -12.25 18.91 -0.05
C GLY A 47 -12.89 19.37 1.28
N THR A 48 -14.14 19.00 1.52
CA THR A 48 -14.86 19.44 2.74
C THR A 48 -14.29 18.84 4.03
N GLU A 49 -13.83 17.59 4.00
CA GLU A 49 -13.33 16.91 5.19
C GLU A 49 -11.98 17.47 5.65
N ILE A 50 -11.10 17.84 4.73
CA ILE A 50 -9.82 18.46 5.07
C ILE A 50 -10.00 19.83 5.71
N GLU A 51 -10.98 20.63 5.25
CA GLU A 51 -11.27 21.93 5.84
C GLU A 51 -11.84 21.82 7.26
N VAL A 52 -12.73 20.86 7.48
CA VAL A 52 -13.26 20.56 8.82
C VAL A 52 -12.15 20.09 9.75
N LEU A 53 -11.26 19.23 9.27
CA LEU A 53 -10.10 18.75 10.01
C LEU A 53 -9.16 19.91 10.36
N ARG A 54 -8.87 20.79 9.41
CA ARG A 54 -8.04 21.98 9.62
C ARG A 54 -8.60 22.85 10.72
N LYS A 55 -9.87 23.23 10.65
CA LYS A 55 -10.55 24.06 11.66
C LYS A 55 -10.49 23.42 13.06
N LYS A 56 -10.67 22.10 13.15
CA LYS A 56 -10.58 21.37 14.43
C LYS A 56 -9.18 21.41 15.03
N ILE A 57 -8.14 21.33 14.19
CA ILE A 57 -6.75 21.40 14.65
C ILE A 57 -6.39 22.84 15.03
N GLU A 58 -6.80 23.83 14.24
CA GLU A 58 -6.61 25.26 14.55
C GLU A 58 -7.25 25.65 15.88
N ALA A 59 -8.48 25.16 16.15
CA ALA A 59 -9.15 25.37 17.44
C ALA A 59 -8.38 24.77 18.63
N LYS A 60 -7.67 23.65 18.42
CA LYS A 60 -6.85 23.03 19.48
C LYS A 60 -5.50 23.71 19.71
N LEU A 61 -4.92 24.28 18.66
CA LEU A 61 -3.59 24.89 18.68
C LEU A 61 -3.62 26.40 18.96
N GLY A 62 -4.72 27.08 18.65
CA GLY A 62 -4.79 28.55 18.68
C GLY A 62 -3.90 29.25 17.64
N LYS A 63 -3.39 28.50 16.65
CA LYS A 63 -2.50 29.01 15.58
C LYS A 63 -3.02 28.58 14.22
N THR A 64 -2.67 29.32 13.17
CA THR A 64 -3.00 28.94 11.80
C THR A 64 -2.27 27.67 11.37
N VAL A 65 -2.99 26.73 10.75
CA VAL A 65 -2.46 25.42 10.35
C VAL A 65 -2.53 25.26 8.84
N ALA A 66 -1.41 24.86 8.23
CA ALA A 66 -1.35 24.40 6.86
C ALA A 66 -1.27 22.87 6.85
N LEU A 67 -2.29 22.20 6.25
CA LEU A 67 -2.28 20.75 6.09
C LEU A 67 -1.76 20.41 4.70
N ASN A 68 -0.75 19.55 4.65
CA ASN A 68 -0.21 18.97 3.42
C ASN A 68 -0.42 17.46 3.44
N ILE A 69 -0.99 16.92 2.37
CA ILE A 69 -1.23 15.48 2.24
C ILE A 69 -0.26 14.92 1.21
N VAL A 70 0.54 13.93 1.64
CA VAL A 70 1.52 13.27 0.79
C VAL A 70 1.10 11.82 0.62
N GLU A 71 0.95 11.36 -0.62
CA GLU A 71 0.62 9.99 -0.93
C GLU A 71 1.83 9.07 -0.81
N VAL A 72 1.66 7.94 -0.12
CA VAL A 72 2.64 6.86 -0.06
C VAL A 72 2.44 5.92 -1.24
N ARG A 73 3.34 5.98 -2.25
CA ARG A 73 3.23 5.20 -3.50
C ARG A 73 3.18 3.68 -3.28
N SER A 74 3.95 3.18 -2.30
CA SER A 74 4.08 1.74 -2.03
C SER A 74 3.75 1.45 -0.56
N PRO A 75 2.48 1.29 -0.20
CA PRO A 75 2.08 1.05 1.19
C PRO A 75 2.62 -0.27 1.74
N ASP A 76 2.79 -1.29 0.90
CA ASP A 76 3.33 -2.60 1.29
C ASP A 76 4.85 -2.58 1.59
N LEU A 77 5.56 -1.50 1.24
CA LEU A 77 6.97 -1.27 1.62
C LEU A 77 7.12 -0.40 2.88
N ASN A 78 6.01 0.06 3.46
CA ASN A 78 6.04 0.83 4.69
C ASN A 78 5.71 -0.08 5.88
N ALA A 79 6.65 -0.23 6.81
CA ALA A 79 6.51 -1.18 7.92
C ALA A 79 5.35 -0.83 8.86
N GLN A 80 5.05 0.46 9.07
CA GLN A 80 3.94 0.89 9.92
C GLN A 80 2.59 0.51 9.32
N LEU A 81 2.39 0.73 8.02
CA LEU A 81 1.15 0.38 7.33
C LEU A 81 0.94 -1.13 7.26
N VAL A 82 2.02 -1.89 7.07
CA VAL A 82 1.98 -3.36 7.09
C VAL A 82 1.62 -3.88 8.48
N ALA A 83 2.20 -3.31 9.55
CA ALA A 83 1.86 -3.68 10.93
C ALA A 83 0.38 -3.38 11.26
N GLU A 84 -0.12 -2.22 10.90
CA GLU A 84 -1.53 -1.84 11.07
C GLU A 84 -2.47 -2.75 10.27
N ASN A 85 -2.06 -3.16 9.07
CA ASN A 85 -2.84 -4.10 8.26
C ASN A 85 -2.92 -5.50 8.90
N ILE A 86 -1.80 -5.99 9.48
CA ILE A 86 -1.80 -7.26 10.23
C ILE A 86 -2.72 -7.13 11.44
N ALA A 87 -2.61 -6.05 12.22
CA ALA A 87 -3.45 -5.78 13.37
C ALA A 87 -4.95 -5.77 13.01
N ALA A 88 -5.33 -5.06 11.95
CA ALA A 88 -6.71 -5.03 11.46
C ALA A 88 -7.25 -6.39 11.01
N GLN A 89 -6.38 -7.27 10.47
CA GLN A 89 -6.75 -8.64 10.12
C GLN A 89 -6.97 -9.49 11.37
N LEU A 90 -6.16 -9.32 12.42
CA LEU A 90 -6.32 -10.02 13.69
C LEU A 90 -7.62 -9.62 14.40
N GLU A 91 -7.99 -8.33 14.37
CA GLU A 91 -9.27 -7.83 14.88
C GLU A 91 -10.48 -8.46 14.16
N LYS A 92 -10.33 -8.72 12.86
CA LYS A 92 -11.32 -9.46 12.04
C LYS A 92 -11.29 -10.98 12.26
N ARG A 93 -10.60 -11.46 13.30
CA ARG A 93 -10.48 -12.88 13.65
C ARG A 93 -9.81 -13.75 12.57
N ILE A 94 -8.98 -13.17 11.71
CA ILE A 94 -8.14 -13.92 10.77
C ILE A 94 -6.98 -14.55 11.55
N SER A 95 -6.63 -15.79 11.22
CA SER A 95 -5.49 -16.47 11.84
C SER A 95 -4.20 -15.66 11.67
N HIS A 96 -3.46 -15.45 12.78
CA HIS A 96 -2.20 -14.72 12.79
C HIS A 96 -1.18 -15.26 11.78
N ARG A 97 -1.12 -16.59 11.60
CA ARG A 97 -0.22 -17.22 10.60
C ARG A 97 -0.57 -16.80 9.18
N ARG A 98 -1.86 -16.77 8.84
CA ARG A 98 -2.33 -16.36 7.52
C ARG A 98 -2.10 -14.85 7.31
N ALA A 99 -2.39 -14.03 8.32
CA ALA A 99 -2.19 -12.59 8.25
C ALA A 99 -0.72 -12.21 8.01
N MET A 100 0.21 -12.81 8.79
CA MET A 100 1.64 -12.58 8.63
C MET A 100 2.17 -13.06 7.27
N LYS A 101 1.83 -14.29 6.83
CA LYS A 101 2.28 -14.81 5.54
C LYS A 101 1.76 -13.98 4.35
N ASN A 102 0.51 -13.54 4.40
CA ASN A 102 -0.05 -12.66 3.38
C ASN A 102 0.67 -11.30 3.32
N ALA A 103 0.99 -10.72 4.47
CA ALA A 103 1.71 -9.46 4.55
C ALA A 103 3.14 -9.60 3.99
N MET A 104 3.85 -10.68 4.36
CA MET A 104 5.19 -10.97 3.84
C MET A 104 5.19 -11.15 2.32
N GLY A 105 4.28 -11.99 1.79
CA GLY A 105 4.21 -12.21 0.35
C GLY A 105 3.86 -10.95 -0.45
N ARG A 106 3.10 -9.99 0.12
CA ARG A 106 2.84 -8.68 -0.51
C ARG A 106 4.07 -7.79 -0.51
N ALA A 107 4.77 -7.70 0.62
CA ALA A 107 5.97 -6.89 0.73
C ALA A 107 7.10 -7.40 -0.18
N MET A 108 7.29 -8.71 -0.29
CA MET A 108 8.28 -9.30 -1.20
C MET A 108 7.93 -9.02 -2.66
N ARG A 109 6.66 -9.12 -3.05
CA ARG A 109 6.18 -8.74 -4.40
C ARG A 109 6.33 -7.25 -4.69
N ALA A 110 6.20 -6.40 -3.68
CA ALA A 110 6.43 -4.96 -3.80
C ALA A 110 7.91 -4.58 -3.94
N GLY A 111 8.83 -5.55 -3.79
CA GLY A 111 10.27 -5.35 -3.99
C GLY A 111 11.09 -5.20 -2.69
N ALA A 112 10.57 -5.62 -1.54
CA ALA A 112 11.37 -5.73 -0.32
C ALA A 112 12.45 -6.81 -0.50
N LYS A 113 13.66 -6.56 -0.01
CA LYS A 113 14.75 -7.56 0.01
C LYS A 113 14.61 -8.56 1.15
N GLY A 114 13.85 -8.17 2.16
CA GLY A 114 13.51 -9.05 3.28
C GLY A 114 12.49 -8.42 4.21
N ILE A 115 11.75 -9.27 4.89
CA ILE A 115 10.74 -8.86 5.87
C ILE A 115 10.75 -9.81 7.06
N LYS A 116 10.60 -9.26 8.26
CA LYS A 116 10.38 -10.01 9.51
C LYS A 116 9.12 -9.47 10.18
N CYS A 117 8.19 -10.36 10.47
CA CYS A 117 6.98 -10.07 11.24
C CYS A 117 7.04 -10.82 12.57
N CYS A 118 6.65 -10.15 13.65
CA CYS A 118 6.58 -10.75 14.98
C CYS A 118 5.23 -10.36 15.60
N CYS A 119 4.45 -11.35 16.04
CA CYS A 119 3.21 -11.14 16.78
C CYS A 119 3.36 -11.71 18.18
N THR A 120 2.96 -10.93 19.18
CA THR A 120 3.06 -11.27 20.61
C THR A 120 1.73 -11.08 21.31
N GLY A 121 1.35 -12.02 22.15
CA GLY A 121 0.10 -11.96 22.90
C GLY A 121 -0.62 -13.31 22.94
N ARG A 122 -1.92 -13.28 23.23
CA ARG A 122 -2.79 -14.48 23.25
C ARG A 122 -3.19 -14.87 21.82
N LEU A 123 -2.24 -15.38 21.08
CA LEU A 123 -2.42 -15.73 19.66
C LEU A 123 -3.41 -16.90 19.52
N GLY A 124 -4.49 -16.67 18.74
CA GLY A 124 -5.52 -17.66 18.54
C GLY A 124 -6.37 -17.98 19.78
N GLY A 125 -6.36 -17.12 20.81
CA GLY A 125 -7.16 -17.29 22.03
C GLY A 125 -6.52 -18.20 23.11
N ARG A 126 -5.22 -18.50 22.99
CA ARG A 126 -4.47 -19.28 24.01
C ARG A 126 -4.54 -18.58 25.36
N GLU A 127 -4.60 -19.34 26.45
CA GLU A 127 -4.55 -18.77 27.81
C GLU A 127 -3.22 -18.10 28.09
N ILE A 128 -2.11 -18.78 27.73
CA ILE A 128 -0.76 -18.26 27.92
C ILE A 128 -0.34 -17.51 26.67
N ALA A 129 0.12 -16.27 26.86
CA ALA A 129 0.65 -15.45 25.79
C ALA A 129 1.91 -16.08 25.18
N GLY A 130 2.02 -16.02 23.88
CA GLY A 130 3.18 -16.54 23.15
C GLY A 130 3.70 -15.53 22.15
N VAL A 131 4.87 -15.82 21.60
CA VAL A 131 5.52 -15.04 20.54
C VAL A 131 5.66 -15.93 19.33
N GLU A 132 5.12 -15.48 18.19
CA GLU A 132 5.38 -16.14 16.90
C GLU A 132 6.01 -15.12 15.95
N HIS A 133 7.06 -15.53 15.27
CA HIS A 133 7.76 -14.71 14.29
C HIS A 133 8.01 -15.50 13.01
N TYR A 134 7.89 -14.80 11.89
CA TYR A 134 8.21 -15.30 10.57
C TYR A 134 9.11 -14.29 9.87
N HIS A 135 10.01 -14.78 9.05
CA HIS A 135 10.89 -13.95 8.23
C HIS A 135 11.01 -14.55 6.83
N GLU A 136 11.24 -13.69 5.86
CA GLU A 136 11.49 -14.06 4.47
C GLU A 136 12.52 -13.11 3.88
N GLY A 137 13.47 -13.64 3.13
CA GLY A 137 14.60 -12.88 2.61
C GLY A 137 15.67 -12.55 3.66
N THR A 138 16.52 -11.58 3.36
CA THR A 138 17.64 -11.16 4.21
C THR A 138 17.28 -9.93 5.03
N ILE A 139 17.57 -9.94 6.33
CA ILE A 139 17.33 -8.79 7.23
C ILE A 139 18.56 -8.57 8.10
N PRO A 140 19.53 -7.79 7.62
CA PRO A 140 20.77 -7.54 8.33
C PRO A 140 20.60 -6.46 9.42
N LEU A 141 20.06 -6.84 10.59
CA LEU A 141 19.75 -5.88 11.66
C LEU A 141 20.99 -5.20 12.27
N GLN A 142 22.16 -5.79 12.11
CA GLN A 142 23.43 -5.25 12.63
C GLN A 142 24.15 -4.34 11.63
N THR A 143 23.73 -4.32 10.37
CA THR A 143 24.40 -3.56 9.33
C THR A 143 23.90 -2.12 9.32
N ILE A 144 24.73 -1.14 9.67
CA ILE A 144 24.37 0.28 9.78
C ILE A 144 23.92 0.86 8.44
N ARG A 145 24.52 0.44 7.33
CA ARG A 145 24.15 0.91 5.98
C ARG A 145 22.83 0.33 5.45
N ALA A 146 22.22 -0.61 6.16
CA ALA A 146 20.96 -1.22 5.76
C ALA A 146 19.77 -0.28 6.02
N ASP A 147 18.95 -0.03 5.00
CA ASP A 147 17.69 0.73 5.12
C ASP A 147 16.59 -0.24 5.62
N ILE A 148 16.40 -0.27 6.93
CA ILE A 148 15.39 -1.11 7.57
C ILE A 148 14.31 -0.21 8.17
N ASP A 149 13.10 -0.34 7.65
CA ASP A 149 11.91 0.33 8.16
C ASP A 149 11.29 -0.51 9.30
N TYR A 150 10.84 0.16 10.37
CA TYR A 150 10.23 -0.51 11.51
C TYR A 150 8.84 0.03 11.76
N GLY A 151 7.89 -0.87 12.00
CA GLY A 151 6.51 -0.53 12.35
C GLY A 151 6.00 -1.33 13.54
N PHE A 152 5.18 -0.68 14.35
CA PHE A 152 4.51 -1.30 15.49
C PHE A 152 3.02 -0.96 15.49
N ALA A 153 2.18 -1.98 15.69
CA ALA A 153 0.75 -1.81 15.84
C ALA A 153 0.20 -2.79 16.89
N GLU A 154 -0.88 -2.38 17.54
CA GLU A 154 -1.62 -3.22 18.48
C GLU A 154 -2.99 -3.56 17.90
N ALA A 155 -3.36 -4.84 17.98
CA ALA A 155 -4.68 -5.33 17.64
C ALA A 155 -5.51 -5.52 18.92
N ASN A 156 -6.70 -4.93 18.99
CA ASN A 156 -7.63 -5.13 20.08
C ASN A 156 -8.49 -6.35 19.78
N THR A 157 -8.16 -7.48 20.41
CA THR A 157 -8.93 -8.71 20.25
C THR A 157 -9.82 -8.95 21.47
N THR A 158 -10.82 -9.84 21.33
CA THR A 158 -11.70 -10.25 22.46
C THR A 158 -10.93 -10.87 23.62
N TYR A 159 -9.73 -11.41 23.36
CA TYR A 159 -8.88 -12.05 24.38
C TYR A 159 -7.81 -11.11 24.95
N GLY A 160 -7.78 -9.85 24.54
CA GLY A 160 -6.77 -8.87 24.93
C GLY A 160 -6.04 -8.25 23.76
N ARG A 161 -4.99 -7.49 24.03
CA ARG A 161 -4.18 -6.84 23.02
C ARG A 161 -3.10 -7.77 22.48
N VAL A 162 -2.95 -7.79 21.17
CA VAL A 162 -1.87 -8.49 20.47
C VAL A 162 -0.97 -7.45 19.82
N GLY A 163 0.32 -7.45 20.18
CA GLY A 163 1.32 -6.56 19.59
C GLY A 163 1.89 -7.14 18.30
N CYS A 164 1.94 -6.34 17.24
CA CYS A 164 2.55 -6.69 15.96
C CYS A 164 3.75 -5.79 15.69
N LYS A 165 4.92 -6.38 15.46
CA LYS A 165 6.15 -5.69 15.08
C LYS A 165 6.55 -6.15 13.68
N VAL A 166 6.92 -5.21 12.82
CA VAL A 166 7.33 -5.50 11.43
C VAL A 166 8.63 -4.77 11.14
N TRP A 167 9.56 -5.46 10.51
CA TRP A 167 10.81 -4.91 9.97
C TRP A 167 10.84 -5.21 8.47
N ILE A 168 11.07 -4.19 7.66
CA ILE A 168 11.18 -4.33 6.20
C ILE A 168 12.53 -3.81 5.75
N TYR A 169 13.31 -4.67 5.14
CA TYR A 169 14.58 -4.32 4.55
C TYR A 169 14.40 -3.90 3.09
N LYS A 170 14.71 -2.64 2.79
CA LYS A 170 14.57 -2.04 1.45
C LYS A 170 15.85 -2.15 0.62
N GLY A 171 16.99 -2.26 1.27
CA GLY A 171 18.29 -2.36 0.64
C GLY A 171 19.38 -1.62 1.39
N GLU A 172 20.55 -1.48 0.79
CA GLU A 172 21.66 -0.74 1.37
C GLU A 172 21.71 0.69 0.83
N VAL A 173 22.01 1.64 1.71
CA VAL A 173 22.24 3.04 1.37
C VAL A 173 23.76 3.26 1.42
N LEU A 174 24.38 3.40 0.25
CA LEU A 174 25.82 3.61 0.09
C LEU A 174 26.19 5.08 -0.11
N ASN A 175 25.21 5.90 -0.53
CA ASN A 175 25.44 7.31 -0.80
C ASN A 175 25.37 8.14 0.49
N SER A 176 26.34 9.03 0.68
CA SER A 176 26.38 9.97 1.81
C SER A 176 25.39 11.15 1.68
N THR A 177 24.70 11.28 0.56
CA THR A 177 23.69 12.31 0.36
C THR A 177 22.45 12.03 1.18
N LEU A 178 21.98 13.01 1.93
CA LEU A 178 20.72 12.94 2.64
C LEU A 178 19.59 12.58 1.67
N ARG A 179 18.82 11.54 2.02
CA ARG A 179 17.67 11.12 1.22
C ARG A 179 16.64 12.22 1.24
N SER A 180 16.43 12.92 0.10
CA SER A 180 15.29 13.82 -0.03
C SER A 180 14.02 12.98 0.02
N GLU A 181 13.12 13.25 0.95
CA GLU A 181 11.88 12.51 1.17
C GLU A 181 10.90 12.61 -0.01
N ASN A 182 11.10 13.60 -0.86
CA ASN A 182 10.45 13.73 -2.16
C ASN A 182 11.51 13.55 -3.27
N PRO A 183 11.69 12.33 -3.82
CA PRO A 183 12.39 12.23 -5.08
C PRO A 183 11.57 13.03 -6.10
N GLU A 184 12.09 14.19 -6.53
CA GLU A 184 11.53 14.87 -7.69
C GLU A 184 11.33 13.81 -8.77
N PRO A 185 10.15 13.75 -9.43
CA PRO A 185 9.94 12.80 -10.50
C PRO A 185 11.06 13.04 -11.50
N ALA A 186 11.94 12.04 -11.66
CA ALA A 186 13.04 12.10 -12.62
C ALA A 186 12.44 12.66 -13.89
N LYS A 187 12.88 13.86 -14.31
CA LYS A 187 12.47 14.48 -15.56
C LYS A 187 12.68 13.41 -16.60
N ARG A 188 11.59 12.80 -17.08
CA ARG A 188 11.64 11.91 -18.21
C ARG A 188 12.23 12.78 -19.30
N GLU A 189 13.52 12.56 -19.61
CA GLU A 189 14.13 13.15 -20.79
C GLU A 189 13.14 12.86 -21.91
N ARG A 190 12.55 13.94 -22.42
CA ARG A 190 11.76 13.86 -23.64
C ARG A 190 12.76 13.37 -24.68
N ARG A 191 12.73 12.06 -24.96
CA ARG A 191 13.41 11.51 -26.13
C ARG A 191 12.88 12.34 -27.28
N ASP A 192 13.72 13.22 -27.77
CA ASP A 192 13.46 14.01 -28.96
C ASP A 192 12.94 13.06 -30.02
N ARG A 193 11.65 13.18 -30.32
CA ARG A 193 11.07 12.56 -31.48
C ARG A 193 11.77 13.23 -32.65
N ARG A 194 12.76 12.56 -33.25
CA ARG A 194 13.36 12.95 -34.50
C ARG A 194 12.24 13.32 -35.47
N PRO A 195 12.29 14.50 -36.11
CA PRO A 195 11.31 14.85 -37.13
C PRO A 195 11.41 13.82 -38.25
N ASN A 196 10.30 13.14 -38.48
CA ASN A 196 10.15 12.16 -39.54
C ASN A 196 10.28 12.91 -40.87
N ASP A 197 11.44 12.78 -41.49
CA ASP A 197 11.80 13.34 -42.81
C ASP A 197 10.80 12.76 -43.84
N ARG A 198 9.77 13.53 -44.14
CA ARG A 198 8.85 13.22 -45.23
C ARG A 198 9.59 13.44 -46.54
N ARG A 199 10.30 12.44 -47.01
CA ARG A 199 10.72 12.37 -48.40
C ARG A 199 9.50 12.13 -49.27
N ASN A 200 9.09 13.19 -49.90
CA ASN A 200 8.20 13.25 -51.04
C ASN A 200 8.76 12.36 -52.16
N GLY A 201 8.07 11.30 -52.49
CA GLY A 201 8.40 10.37 -53.56
C GLY A 201 7.18 10.12 -54.39
N ASP A 202 6.94 11.00 -55.37
CA ASP A 202 6.03 10.75 -56.49
C ASP A 202 6.34 9.40 -57.16
N ARG A 203 5.36 8.50 -57.11
CA ARG A 203 5.23 7.46 -58.13
C ARG A 203 3.75 7.15 -58.36
N ARG A 204 3.26 7.65 -59.52
CA ARG A 204 2.05 7.18 -60.20
C ARG A 204 2.17 5.67 -60.44
N GLY A 205 1.15 4.91 -60.10
CA GLY A 205 1.03 3.50 -60.38
C GLY A 205 -0.43 3.08 -60.31
N ASN A 206 -1.03 2.99 -61.46
CA ASN A 206 -2.34 2.45 -61.83
C ASN A 206 -2.49 1.00 -61.33
N GLY A 207 -3.64 0.59 -60.77
CA GLY A 207 -3.84 -0.84 -60.43
C GLY A 207 -5.08 -1.13 -59.62
N GLU A 208 -6.19 -1.32 -60.31
CA GLU A 208 -7.29 -2.27 -60.08
C GLU A 208 -7.81 -2.53 -58.65
N ARG A 209 -9.05 -2.13 -58.48
CA ARG A 209 -9.95 -2.48 -57.37
C ARG A 209 -10.35 -3.96 -57.44
N ARG A 210 -10.06 -4.74 -56.39
CA ARG A 210 -10.72 -6.06 -56.18
C ARG A 210 -11.80 -5.93 -55.11
N PRO A 211 -12.97 -6.58 -55.27
CA PRO A 211 -14.09 -6.46 -54.35
C PRO A 211 -13.87 -7.32 -53.09
N TYR A 212 -14.24 -6.73 -51.98
CA TYR A 212 -14.20 -7.35 -50.66
C TYR A 212 -15.36 -8.36 -50.54
N ASN A 213 -15.04 -9.63 -50.41
CA ASN A 213 -16.01 -10.72 -50.22
C ASN A 213 -16.24 -10.90 -48.72
N ASN A 214 -17.50 -10.76 -48.31
CA ASN A 214 -17.95 -10.75 -46.94
C ASN A 214 -18.55 -12.13 -46.62
N ASP A 215 -17.74 -13.10 -46.24
CA ASP A 215 -18.21 -14.41 -45.80
C ASP A 215 -18.36 -14.42 -44.26
N ARG A 216 -19.63 -14.21 -43.87
CA ARG A 216 -20.12 -14.53 -42.52
C ARG A 216 -20.23 -16.04 -42.38
N ARG A 217 -19.30 -16.67 -41.66
CA ARG A 217 -19.53 -18.06 -41.15
C ARG A 217 -20.19 -17.96 -39.78
N SER A 218 -21.44 -18.36 -39.74
CA SER A 218 -22.20 -18.64 -38.51
C SER A 218 -21.63 -19.89 -37.85
N TYR A 219 -21.17 -19.73 -36.59
CA TYR A 219 -20.78 -20.88 -35.78
C TYR A 219 -21.96 -21.29 -34.90
N ASN A 220 -22.60 -22.40 -35.31
CA ASN A 220 -23.67 -23.04 -34.56
C ASN A 220 -23.03 -24.07 -33.62
N GLY A 221 -22.95 -23.73 -32.31
CA GLY A 221 -22.41 -24.59 -31.27
C GLY A 221 -23.49 -25.34 -30.52
N GLU A 222 -23.63 -26.59 -30.82
CA GLU A 222 -24.48 -27.54 -30.10
C GLU A 222 -24.05 -27.70 -28.65
N ARG A 223 -25.02 -27.52 -27.75
CA ARG A 223 -24.90 -27.82 -26.31
C ARG A 223 -25.04 -29.33 -26.10
N ARG A 224 -24.03 -30.00 -25.58
CA ARG A 224 -24.13 -31.38 -25.08
C ARG A 224 -24.81 -31.39 -23.71
N PRO A 225 -25.75 -32.31 -23.45
CA PRO A 225 -26.43 -32.43 -22.16
C PRO A 225 -25.51 -33.12 -21.13
N TYR A 226 -25.59 -32.60 -19.91
CA TYR A 226 -24.93 -33.12 -18.71
C TYR A 226 -25.67 -34.41 -18.28
N ASN A 227 -25.01 -35.54 -18.29
CA ASN A 227 -25.56 -36.82 -17.86
C ASN A 227 -25.25 -37.03 -16.37
N ASN A 228 -26.30 -37.00 -15.56
CA ASN A 228 -26.28 -37.21 -14.12
C ASN A 228 -26.72 -38.67 -13.87
N ASN A 229 -25.78 -39.55 -13.70
CA ASN A 229 -26.08 -40.92 -13.23
C ASN A 229 -25.47 -41.12 -11.85
N ASN A 230 -26.28 -40.84 -10.83
CA ASN A 230 -26.17 -41.47 -9.52
C ASN A 230 -26.82 -42.84 -9.61
N THR A 231 -26.11 -43.89 -9.34
CA THR A 231 -26.66 -45.19 -8.94
C THR A 231 -26.00 -45.65 -7.66
N GLU A 232 -26.87 -45.95 -6.78
CA GLU A 232 -26.77 -46.56 -5.45
C GLU A 232 -26.14 -47.95 -5.46
N GLY A 233 -25.73 -48.36 -4.29
CA GLY A 233 -25.46 -49.75 -3.90
C GLY A 233 -24.08 -49.88 -3.25
N GLY A 234 -23.91 -50.26 -2.02
CA GLY A 234 -24.65 -51.14 -1.15
C GLY A 234 -23.64 -51.99 -0.38
N ASN A 235 -23.79 -51.99 0.94
CA ASN A 235 -23.41 -53.06 1.87
C ASN A 235 -22.02 -53.73 1.81
N ARG A 236 -21.20 -53.47 2.78
CA ARG A 236 -20.86 -54.39 3.90
C ARG A 236 -19.92 -53.76 4.85
#